data_5f027d307be06a1b16b3455c74c42af5
#
_entry.id   5f027d307be06a1b16b3455c74c42af5
#
_cell.length_a   1.000
_cell.length_b   1.000
_cell.length_c   1.000
_cell.angle_alpha   90.00
_cell.angle_beta   90.00
_cell.angle_gamma   90.00
#
_symmetry.space_group_name_H-M   'P 1'
#
loop_
_entity.id
_entity.type
_entity.pdbx_description
1 polymer ?
#
loop_
_entity_poly.entity_id
_entity_poly.type
_entity_poly.pdbx_seq_one_letter_code
_entity_poly.pdbx_strand_id
1 'polypeptide(L)'
;MQENPFLVLGTGRSGTSTVARILHTQLGVCMGDNLSPPDKDNPLGGYEDLDISRPNKLFVSGKISFPYWNELVCGAIEAKSAKGIRWDIKDPTMCHLLGFFLERIKSPRLIRCNRPREKVVESIMRCYGYSEDEAARMYDCRSVALDRLLVGKGVLSFRFDREISDEEIVCQLKERFAL
;
A
#
# COMPACT_ATOMS: atom_id res chain seq x y z
N MET A 1 7.12 3.43 -23.76
CA MET A 1 7.40 2.28 -22.86
C MET A 1 6.46 2.39 -21.66
N GLN A 2 5.71 1.34 -21.35
CA GLN A 2 4.84 1.33 -20.18
C GLN A 2 5.73 1.32 -18.93
N GLU A 3 5.65 2.35 -18.10
CA GLU A 3 6.45 2.40 -16.88
C GLU A 3 5.93 1.40 -15.85
N ASN A 4 6.86 0.73 -15.17
CA ASN A 4 6.52 -0.26 -14.15
C ASN A 4 5.80 0.43 -12.97
N PRO A 5 4.61 -0.05 -12.58
CA PRO A 5 3.86 0.56 -11.48
C PRO A 5 4.53 0.31 -10.12
N PHE A 6 4.16 1.11 -9.15
CA PHE A 6 4.58 0.94 -7.76
C PHE A 6 3.54 0.15 -6.96
N LEU A 7 3.99 -0.66 -6.02
CA LEU A 7 3.17 -1.24 -4.96
C LEU A 7 3.75 -0.81 -3.61
N VAL A 8 3.02 0.06 -2.90
CA VAL A 8 3.40 0.51 -1.55
C VAL A 8 2.75 -0.40 -0.52
N LEU A 9 3.58 -1.19 0.14
CA LEU A 9 3.21 -2.30 0.99
C LEU A 9 3.51 -2.01 2.46
N GLY A 10 2.65 -2.47 3.34
CA GLY A 10 2.83 -2.37 4.79
C GLY A 10 1.64 -2.92 5.54
N THR A 11 1.80 -3.11 6.84
CA THR A 11 0.76 -3.69 7.72
C THR A 11 -0.43 -2.76 7.99
N GLY A 12 -0.39 -1.53 7.46
CA GLY A 12 -1.21 -0.41 7.92
C GLY A 12 -0.55 0.28 9.12
N ARG A 13 -0.75 1.59 9.26
CA ARG A 13 -0.12 2.42 10.34
C ARG A 13 1.43 2.33 10.36
N SER A 14 2.05 1.91 9.26
CA SER A 14 3.48 1.67 9.11
C SER A 14 4.21 2.71 8.25
N GLY A 15 3.57 3.86 7.93
CA GLY A 15 4.16 4.93 7.11
C GLY A 15 3.82 4.83 5.61
N THR A 16 2.99 3.89 5.19
CA THR A 16 2.60 3.74 3.77
C THR A 16 1.95 4.98 3.18
N SER A 17 1.12 5.71 3.94
CA SER A 17 0.49 6.95 3.47
C SER A 17 1.51 8.08 3.24
N THR A 18 2.57 8.15 4.02
CA THR A 18 3.67 9.11 3.82
C THR A 18 4.39 8.85 2.51
N VAL A 19 4.79 7.60 2.25
CA VAL A 19 5.46 7.24 0.99
C VAL A 19 4.55 7.45 -0.21
N ALA A 20 3.28 7.05 -0.12
CA ALA A 20 2.30 7.25 -1.20
C ALA A 20 2.07 8.74 -1.49
N ARG A 21 1.95 9.59 -0.45
CA ARG A 21 1.88 11.03 -0.61
C ARG A 21 3.07 11.60 -1.37
N ILE A 22 4.28 11.21 -0.99
CA ILE A 22 5.53 11.68 -1.63
C ILE A 22 5.58 11.23 -3.10
N LEU A 23 5.26 9.97 -3.39
CA LEU A 23 5.16 9.49 -4.77
C LEU A 23 4.19 10.35 -5.59
N HIS A 24 3.02 10.66 -5.03
CA HIS A 24 2.00 11.44 -5.71
C HIS A 24 2.38 12.91 -5.87
N THR A 25 2.73 13.60 -4.77
CA THR A 25 2.86 15.06 -4.76
C THR A 25 4.22 15.56 -5.23
N GLN A 26 5.28 14.77 -5.09
CA GLN A 26 6.65 15.20 -5.40
C GLN A 26 7.28 14.45 -6.58
N LEU A 27 6.79 13.24 -6.90
CA LEU A 27 7.36 12.41 -7.97
C LEU A 27 6.40 12.16 -9.13
N GLY A 28 5.20 12.75 -9.09
CA GLY A 28 4.23 12.71 -10.18
C GLY A 28 3.64 11.31 -10.46
N VAL A 29 3.65 10.42 -9.47
CA VAL A 29 3.06 9.09 -9.59
C VAL A 29 1.55 9.17 -9.34
N CYS A 30 0.73 8.69 -10.27
CA CYS A 30 -0.72 8.71 -10.15
C CYS A 30 -1.21 7.63 -9.15
N MET A 31 -1.76 8.07 -8.03
CA MET A 31 -2.35 7.16 -7.03
C MET A 31 -3.74 6.66 -7.44
N GLY A 32 -4.46 7.39 -8.31
CA GLY A 32 -5.83 7.15 -8.75
C GLY A 32 -6.59 8.46 -8.83
N ASP A 33 -7.80 8.41 -9.42
CA ASP A 33 -8.67 9.58 -9.53
C ASP A 33 -9.66 9.67 -8.36
N ASN A 34 -9.91 8.54 -7.69
CA ASN A 34 -10.88 8.39 -6.59
C ASN A 34 -10.16 8.04 -5.29
N LEU A 35 -9.42 9.02 -4.75
CA LEU A 35 -8.61 8.80 -3.56
C LEU A 35 -9.43 8.86 -2.27
N SER A 36 -9.04 8.06 -1.28
CA SER A 36 -9.59 8.15 0.07
C SER A 36 -9.37 9.56 0.64
N PRO A 37 -10.44 10.20 1.15
CA PRO A 37 -10.33 11.56 1.69
C PRO A 37 -9.47 11.59 2.96
N PRO A 38 -8.97 12.77 3.33
CA PRO A 38 -8.39 12.99 4.66
C PRO A 38 -9.37 12.60 5.78
N ASP A 39 -8.83 12.06 6.87
CA ASP A 39 -9.56 11.77 8.09
C ASP A 39 -8.75 12.18 9.32
N LYS A 40 -9.33 12.01 10.53
CA LYS A 40 -8.67 12.37 11.78
C LYS A 40 -7.34 11.65 12.04
N ASP A 41 -7.18 10.44 11.48
CA ASP A 41 -6.01 9.58 11.66
C ASP A 41 -4.99 9.72 10.52
N ASN A 42 -5.42 10.29 9.38
CA ASN A 42 -4.60 10.64 8.22
C ASN A 42 -5.03 12.02 7.67
N PRO A 43 -4.68 13.11 8.35
CA PRO A 43 -5.13 14.46 7.99
C PRO A 43 -4.63 14.93 6.62
N LEU A 44 -3.59 14.29 6.08
CA LEU A 44 -3.08 14.53 4.73
C LEU A 44 -3.63 13.55 3.69
N GLY A 45 -4.59 12.69 4.06
CA GLY A 45 -5.19 11.66 3.21
C GLY A 45 -4.52 10.29 3.30
N GLY A 46 -5.30 9.26 3.03
CA GLY A 46 -4.82 7.88 3.01
C GLY A 46 -4.06 7.50 1.74
N TYR A 47 -4.31 8.22 0.65
CA TYR A 47 -3.78 7.91 -0.69
C TYR A 47 -4.10 6.49 -1.16
N GLU A 48 -5.28 5.99 -0.79
CA GLU A 48 -5.82 4.73 -1.28
C GLU A 48 -6.78 5.01 -2.42
N ASP A 49 -6.56 4.38 -3.58
CA ASP A 49 -7.53 4.40 -4.66
C ASP A 49 -8.75 3.58 -4.26
N LEU A 50 -9.89 4.22 -4.14
CA LEU A 50 -11.13 3.59 -3.69
C LEU A 50 -11.68 2.58 -4.69
N ASP A 51 -11.31 2.68 -5.97
CA ASP A 51 -11.72 1.72 -7.00
C ASP A 51 -11.01 0.36 -6.83
N ILE A 52 -9.91 0.34 -6.09
CA ILE A 52 -9.18 -0.89 -5.71
C ILE A 52 -9.39 -1.22 -4.23
N SER A 53 -9.23 -0.25 -3.32
CA SER A 53 -9.22 -0.53 -1.89
C SER A 53 -10.59 -0.91 -1.32
N ARG A 54 -11.70 -0.39 -1.87
CA ARG A 54 -13.06 -0.81 -1.45
C ARG A 54 -13.36 -2.24 -1.86
N PRO A 55 -13.21 -2.67 -3.14
CA PRO A 55 -13.34 -4.07 -3.50
C PRO A 55 -12.46 -5.01 -2.66
N ASN A 56 -11.20 -4.65 -2.42
CA ASN A 56 -10.30 -5.44 -1.58
C ASN A 56 -10.84 -5.65 -0.16
N LYS A 57 -11.30 -4.57 0.50
CA LYS A 57 -11.89 -4.63 1.85
C LYS A 57 -13.17 -5.49 1.87
N LEU A 58 -14.03 -5.35 0.87
CA LEU A 58 -15.25 -6.15 0.75
C LEU A 58 -14.95 -7.64 0.53
N PHE A 59 -13.98 -7.96 -0.31
CA PHE A 59 -13.58 -9.33 -0.58
C PHE A 59 -12.93 -10.00 0.64
N VAL A 60 -11.96 -9.35 1.27
CA VAL A 60 -11.30 -9.89 2.47
C VAL A 60 -12.27 -10.07 3.64
N SER A 61 -13.33 -9.25 3.71
CA SER A 61 -14.41 -9.41 4.71
C SER A 61 -15.52 -10.39 4.29
N GLY A 62 -15.38 -11.09 3.16
CA GLY A 62 -16.35 -12.08 2.68
C GLY A 62 -17.68 -11.49 2.16
N LYS A 63 -17.73 -10.18 1.88
CA LYS A 63 -18.97 -9.49 1.45
C LYS A 63 -19.22 -9.56 -0.06
N ILE A 64 -18.20 -9.89 -0.85
CA ILE A 64 -18.33 -10.11 -2.30
C ILE A 64 -17.59 -11.37 -2.71
N SER A 65 -18.03 -11.98 -3.82
CA SER A 65 -17.41 -13.19 -4.37
C SER A 65 -16.10 -12.90 -5.09
N PHE A 66 -15.24 -13.92 -5.23
CA PHE A 66 -13.98 -13.80 -5.98
C PHE A 66 -14.18 -13.36 -7.44
N PRO A 67 -15.12 -13.91 -8.25
CA PRO A 67 -15.32 -13.47 -9.61
C PRO A 67 -15.67 -11.98 -9.71
N TYR A 68 -16.57 -11.49 -8.86
CA TYR A 68 -16.98 -10.09 -8.84
C TYR A 68 -15.84 -9.16 -8.40
N TRP A 69 -15.12 -9.53 -7.34
CA TRP A 69 -13.93 -8.79 -6.90
C TRP A 69 -12.86 -8.74 -7.99
N ASN A 70 -12.57 -9.88 -8.65
CA ASN A 70 -11.58 -9.96 -9.71
C ASN A 70 -11.92 -9.05 -10.89
N GLU A 71 -13.19 -9.01 -11.32
CA GLU A 71 -13.67 -8.12 -12.37
C GLU A 71 -13.41 -6.65 -12.03
N LEU A 72 -13.82 -6.20 -10.83
CA LEU A 72 -13.64 -4.82 -10.38
C LEU A 72 -12.17 -4.42 -10.31
N VAL A 73 -11.33 -5.25 -9.70
CA VAL A 73 -9.91 -4.94 -9.49
C VAL A 73 -9.12 -5.00 -10.79
N CYS A 74 -9.38 -5.99 -11.66
CA CYS A 74 -8.75 -6.05 -12.98
C CYS A 74 -9.13 -4.84 -13.84
N GLY A 75 -10.40 -4.45 -13.88
CA GLY A 75 -10.84 -3.26 -14.59
C GLY A 75 -10.15 -1.98 -14.09
N ALA A 76 -10.00 -1.82 -12.77
CA ALA A 76 -9.28 -0.67 -12.21
C ALA A 76 -7.79 -0.68 -12.57
N ILE A 77 -7.11 -1.83 -12.55
CA ILE A 77 -5.70 -1.99 -12.97
C ILE A 77 -5.54 -1.65 -14.45
N GLU A 78 -6.44 -2.15 -15.30
CA GLU A 78 -6.44 -1.87 -16.74
C GLU A 78 -6.64 -0.39 -17.04
N ALA A 79 -7.60 0.26 -16.36
CA ALA A 79 -7.85 1.69 -16.48
C ALA A 79 -6.62 2.54 -16.10
N LYS A 80 -5.92 2.18 -15.00
CA LYS A 80 -4.67 2.83 -14.61
C LYS A 80 -3.58 2.63 -15.66
N SER A 81 -3.42 1.40 -16.14
CA SER A 81 -2.39 1.03 -17.12
C SER A 81 -2.61 1.72 -18.46
N ALA A 82 -3.87 1.92 -18.85
CA ALA A 82 -4.23 2.59 -20.11
C ALA A 82 -3.88 4.08 -20.16
N LYS A 83 -3.69 4.72 -18.99
CA LYS A 83 -3.29 6.14 -18.93
C LYS A 83 -1.87 6.41 -19.45
N GLY A 84 -1.03 5.39 -19.58
CA GLY A 84 0.35 5.52 -20.07
C GLY A 84 1.29 6.35 -19.16
N ILE A 85 0.90 6.58 -17.90
CA ILE A 85 1.64 7.34 -16.89
C ILE A 85 2.09 6.41 -15.77
N ARG A 86 3.02 6.89 -14.93
CA ARG A 86 3.40 6.19 -13.69
C ARG A 86 2.21 6.13 -12.74
N TRP A 87 1.95 4.97 -12.18
CA TRP A 87 0.87 4.79 -11.23
C TRP A 87 1.27 3.86 -10.08
N ASP A 88 0.50 3.90 -9.01
CA ASP A 88 0.73 3.14 -7.79
C ASP A 88 -0.56 2.50 -7.27
N ILE A 89 -0.38 1.45 -6.47
CA ILE A 89 -1.41 0.90 -5.58
C ILE A 89 -0.87 0.92 -4.16
N LYS A 90 -1.58 1.62 -3.29
CA LYS A 90 -1.38 1.59 -1.85
C LYS A 90 -2.69 1.19 -1.17
N ASP A 91 -2.69 0.04 -0.53
CA ASP A 91 -3.81 -0.46 0.25
C ASP A 91 -3.29 -1.41 1.35
N PRO A 92 -3.56 -1.15 2.64
CA PRO A 92 -3.15 -2.05 3.73
C PRO A 92 -3.72 -3.46 3.63
N THR A 93 -4.85 -3.66 2.95
CA THR A 93 -5.45 -4.98 2.71
C THR A 93 -4.69 -5.80 1.67
N MET A 94 -3.88 -5.15 0.84
CA MET A 94 -3.10 -5.81 -0.20
C MET A 94 -2.12 -6.85 0.34
N CYS A 95 -1.71 -6.75 1.62
CA CYS A 95 -0.89 -7.80 2.25
C CYS A 95 -1.52 -9.20 2.16
N HIS A 96 -2.85 -9.31 2.17
CA HIS A 96 -3.58 -10.58 2.00
C HIS A 96 -3.77 -10.98 0.53
N LEU A 97 -3.65 -10.04 -0.40
CA LEU A 97 -3.96 -10.18 -1.82
C LEU A 97 -2.72 -10.02 -2.72
N LEU A 98 -1.53 -9.83 -2.13
CA LEU A 98 -0.32 -9.47 -2.86
C LEU A 98 0.04 -10.50 -3.95
N GLY A 99 -0.18 -11.80 -3.71
CA GLY A 99 0.04 -12.85 -4.71
C GLY A 99 -0.73 -12.58 -6.00
N PHE A 100 -2.02 -12.24 -5.87
CA PHE A 100 -2.86 -11.88 -7.01
C PHE A 100 -2.32 -10.68 -7.80
N PHE A 101 -1.88 -9.62 -7.11
CA PHE A 101 -1.33 -8.43 -7.77
C PHE A 101 0.00 -8.72 -8.46
N LEU A 102 0.87 -9.54 -7.85
CA LEU A 102 2.15 -9.93 -8.42
C LEU A 102 2.04 -10.80 -9.68
N GLU A 103 0.95 -11.55 -9.83
CA GLU A 103 0.66 -12.34 -11.03
C GLU A 103 0.16 -11.46 -12.20
N ARG A 104 -0.54 -10.38 -11.90
CA ARG A 104 -1.20 -9.54 -12.91
C ARG A 104 -0.40 -8.31 -13.31
N ILE A 105 0.41 -7.79 -12.41
CA ILE A 105 1.20 -6.60 -12.65
C ILE A 105 2.63 -7.01 -13.00
N LYS A 106 3.02 -6.75 -14.24
CA LYS A 106 4.37 -7.09 -14.71
C LYS A 106 5.42 -6.20 -14.05
N SER A 107 6.42 -6.83 -13.44
CA SER A 107 7.62 -6.17 -12.90
C SER A 107 7.33 -4.96 -12.01
N PRO A 108 6.44 -5.04 -11.00
CA PRO A 108 6.14 -3.90 -10.17
C PRO A 108 7.37 -3.45 -9.37
N ARG A 109 7.46 -2.16 -9.12
CA ARG A 109 8.44 -1.55 -8.21
C ARG A 109 7.90 -1.69 -6.79
N LEU A 110 8.51 -2.56 -6.00
CA LEU A 110 8.03 -2.91 -4.66
C LEU A 110 8.65 -2.00 -3.62
N ILE A 111 7.81 -1.37 -2.82
CA ILE A 111 8.20 -0.53 -1.68
C ILE A 111 7.55 -1.10 -0.42
N ARG A 112 8.34 -1.39 0.60
CA ARG A 112 7.85 -1.85 1.90
C ARG A 112 8.07 -0.80 2.97
N CYS A 113 7.02 -0.46 3.68
CA CYS A 113 7.05 0.41 4.85
C CYS A 113 6.98 -0.44 6.11
N ASN A 114 8.00 -0.33 6.96
CA ASN A 114 8.12 -1.03 8.23
C ASN A 114 8.11 -0.03 9.38
N ARG A 115 7.47 -0.40 10.49
CA ARG A 115 7.47 0.34 11.73
C ARG A 115 7.53 -0.66 12.90
N PRO A 116 8.14 -0.33 14.03
CA PRO A 116 8.16 -1.22 15.19
C PRO A 116 6.76 -1.72 15.55
N ARG A 117 6.66 -3.03 15.84
CA ARG A 117 5.39 -3.72 16.07
C ARG A 117 4.54 -3.03 17.13
N GLU A 118 5.16 -2.69 18.26
CA GLU A 118 4.51 -2.02 19.39
C GLU A 118 3.91 -0.67 18.99
N LYS A 119 4.60 0.12 18.17
CA LYS A 119 4.10 1.41 17.66
C LYS A 119 2.94 1.25 16.68
N VAL A 120 2.92 0.17 15.89
CA VAL A 120 1.82 -0.14 14.99
C VAL A 120 0.61 -0.62 15.76
N VAL A 121 0.80 -1.54 16.70
CA VAL A 121 -0.27 -2.08 17.58
C VAL A 121 -0.93 -0.95 18.34
N GLU A 122 -0.17 -0.09 19.02
CA GLU A 122 -0.70 1.09 19.71
C GLU A 122 -1.51 2.01 18.78
N SER A 123 -1.00 2.24 17.56
CA SER A 123 -1.71 3.06 16.58
C SER A 123 -3.01 2.42 16.09
N ILE A 124 -3.06 1.10 15.93
CA ILE A 124 -4.28 0.35 15.56
C ILE A 124 -5.31 0.46 16.68
N MET A 125 -4.93 0.22 17.94
CA MET A 125 -5.78 0.36 19.10
C MET A 125 -6.43 1.75 19.15
N ARG A 126 -5.61 2.79 19.04
CA ARG A 126 -6.07 4.18 19.09
C ARG A 126 -7.04 4.53 17.94
N CYS A 127 -6.74 4.08 16.71
CA CYS A 127 -7.52 4.47 15.53
C CYS A 127 -8.80 3.66 15.35
N TYR A 128 -8.79 2.38 15.73
CA TYR A 128 -9.90 1.45 15.45
C TYR A 128 -10.62 0.97 16.70
N GLY A 129 -10.12 1.29 17.89
CA GLY A 129 -10.72 0.84 19.16
C GLY A 129 -10.54 -0.65 19.43
N TYR A 130 -9.57 -1.30 18.80
CA TYR A 130 -9.28 -2.72 19.00
C TYR A 130 -8.58 -2.94 20.36
N SER A 131 -8.78 -4.12 20.93
CA SER A 131 -7.94 -4.60 22.02
C SER A 131 -6.49 -4.83 21.54
N GLU A 132 -5.55 -4.89 22.49
CA GLU A 132 -4.14 -5.16 22.17
C GLU A 132 -3.98 -6.48 21.42
N ASP A 133 -4.66 -7.53 21.84
CA ASP A 133 -4.62 -8.84 21.19
C ASP A 133 -5.14 -8.83 19.76
N GLU A 134 -6.22 -8.09 19.49
CA GLU A 134 -6.77 -7.95 18.14
C GLU A 134 -5.83 -7.16 17.24
N ALA A 135 -5.29 -6.05 17.74
CA ALA A 135 -4.33 -5.22 17.03
C ALA A 135 -3.03 -5.98 16.73
N ALA A 136 -2.53 -6.74 17.71
CA ALA A 136 -1.35 -7.58 17.58
C ALA A 136 -1.56 -8.68 16.53
N ARG A 137 -2.67 -9.43 16.59
CA ARG A 137 -3.02 -10.44 15.59
C ARG A 137 -3.11 -9.85 14.19
N MET A 138 -3.74 -8.68 14.05
CA MET A 138 -3.83 -7.99 12.75
C MET A 138 -2.44 -7.67 12.18
N TYR A 139 -1.56 -7.11 13.01
CA TYR A 139 -0.18 -6.82 12.61
C TYR A 139 0.56 -8.09 12.19
N ASP A 140 0.56 -9.10 13.05
CA ASP A 140 1.33 -10.34 12.87
C ASP A 140 0.89 -11.09 11.59
N CYS A 141 -0.43 -11.23 11.36
CA CYS A 141 -0.95 -11.84 10.14
C CYS A 141 -0.50 -11.10 8.87
N ARG A 142 -0.56 -9.78 8.87
CA ARG A 142 -0.17 -8.95 7.73
C ARG A 142 1.34 -8.97 7.50
N SER A 143 2.14 -8.89 8.56
CA SER A 143 3.60 -8.92 8.48
C SER A 143 4.08 -10.25 7.92
N VAL A 144 3.59 -11.38 8.46
CA VAL A 144 3.93 -12.72 7.99
C VAL A 144 3.56 -12.93 6.52
N ALA A 145 2.39 -12.44 6.10
CA ALA A 145 1.96 -12.54 4.69
C ALA A 145 2.92 -11.78 3.76
N LEU A 146 3.31 -10.55 4.14
CA LEU A 146 4.26 -9.75 3.37
C LEU A 146 5.65 -10.40 3.36
N ASP A 147 6.14 -10.89 4.50
CA ASP A 147 7.45 -11.54 4.60
C ASP A 147 7.56 -12.73 3.66
N ARG A 148 6.53 -13.59 3.63
CA ARG A 148 6.49 -14.77 2.75
C ARG A 148 6.49 -14.41 1.27
N LEU A 149 5.69 -13.42 0.87
CA LEU A 149 5.48 -13.07 -0.54
C LEU A 149 6.61 -12.21 -1.11
N LEU A 150 7.39 -11.55 -0.27
CA LEU A 150 8.49 -10.68 -0.68
C LEU A 150 9.87 -11.35 -0.66
N VAL A 151 9.97 -12.59 -0.20
CA VAL A 151 11.24 -13.35 -0.25
C VAL A 151 11.80 -13.39 -1.66
N GLY A 152 13.08 -13.05 -1.81
CA GLY A 152 13.78 -13.08 -3.11
C GLY A 152 13.40 -12.01 -4.10
N LYS A 153 12.52 -11.05 -3.71
CA LYS A 153 12.12 -9.94 -4.58
C LYS A 153 12.95 -8.69 -4.29
N GLY A 154 13.20 -7.89 -5.32
CA GLY A 154 13.89 -6.61 -5.21
C GLY A 154 12.99 -5.54 -4.59
N VAL A 155 13.01 -5.41 -3.26
CA VAL A 155 12.15 -4.50 -2.49
C VAL A 155 12.97 -3.33 -1.95
N LEU A 156 12.49 -2.09 -2.14
CA LEU A 156 12.97 -0.94 -1.37
C LEU A 156 12.24 -0.89 -0.03
N SER A 157 12.97 -0.83 1.08
CA SER A 157 12.37 -0.83 2.42
C SER A 157 12.64 0.47 3.17
N PHE A 158 11.57 1.12 3.64
CA PHE A 158 11.63 2.24 4.58
C PHE A 158 11.34 1.74 6.00
N ARG A 159 12.12 2.23 6.97
CA ARG A 159 11.96 1.90 8.40
C ARG A 159 11.56 3.16 9.17
N PHE A 160 10.32 3.18 9.65
CA PHE A 160 9.73 4.29 10.43
C PHE A 160 9.89 4.05 11.95
N ASP A 161 11.09 3.65 12.37
CA ASP A 161 11.50 3.54 13.79
C ASP A 161 11.99 4.89 14.33
N ARG A 162 12.44 5.78 13.44
CA ARG A 162 12.75 7.20 13.66
C ARG A 162 11.95 8.08 12.70
N GLU A 163 12.03 9.37 12.89
CA GLU A 163 11.55 10.31 11.86
C GLU A 163 12.45 10.23 10.62
N ILE A 164 11.81 10.12 9.47
CA ILE A 164 12.45 10.16 8.17
C ILE A 164 11.87 11.37 7.45
N SER A 165 12.73 12.25 6.94
CA SER A 165 12.25 13.43 6.21
C SER A 165 11.74 13.06 4.82
N ASP A 166 10.88 13.93 4.26
CA ASP A 166 10.38 13.77 2.91
C ASP A 166 11.54 13.74 1.89
N GLU A 167 12.57 14.56 2.09
CA GLU A 167 13.75 14.64 1.23
C GLU A 167 14.55 13.33 1.24
N GLU A 168 14.69 12.70 2.42
CA GLU A 168 15.36 11.40 2.54
C GLU A 168 14.60 10.32 1.76
N ILE A 169 13.25 10.30 1.85
CA ILE A 169 12.41 9.37 1.11
C ILE A 169 12.52 9.62 -0.40
N VAL A 170 12.45 10.88 -0.83
CA VAL A 170 12.59 11.25 -2.25
C VAL A 170 13.93 10.81 -2.80
N CYS A 171 15.02 11.06 -2.05
CA CYS A 171 16.38 10.69 -2.47
C CYS A 171 16.49 9.17 -2.70
N GLN A 172 16.05 8.36 -1.71
CA GLN A 172 16.09 6.90 -1.83
C GLN A 172 15.21 6.37 -2.97
N LEU A 173 14.03 6.97 -3.20
CA LEU A 173 13.14 6.58 -4.30
C LEU A 173 13.78 6.87 -5.66
N LYS A 174 14.37 8.07 -5.84
CA LYS A 174 15.06 8.47 -7.07
C LYS A 174 16.28 7.59 -7.35
N GLU A 175 17.10 7.36 -6.34
CA GLU A 175 18.29 6.51 -6.47
C GLU A 175 17.92 5.06 -6.83
N ARG A 176 16.94 4.48 -6.16
CA ARG A 176 16.54 3.08 -6.35
C ARG A 176 15.84 2.81 -7.67
N PHE A 177 15.03 3.76 -8.15
CA PHE A 177 14.14 3.54 -9.30
C PHE A 177 14.48 4.42 -10.52
N ALA A 178 15.55 5.21 -10.46
CA ALA A 178 15.99 6.13 -11.50
C ALA A 178 14.85 7.07 -11.96
N LEU A 179 14.22 7.78 -10.99
CA LEU A 179 13.08 8.69 -11.20
C LEU A 179 13.52 10.13 -11.49
#